data_3442e9bce7737422809b9ecee426b82f
#
_entry.id   3442e9bce7737422809b9ecee426b82f
#
_cell.length_a   1.000
_cell.length_b   1.000
_cell.length_c   1.000
_cell.angle_alpha   90.00
_cell.angle_beta   90.00
_cell.angle_gamma   90.00
#
_symmetry.space_group_name_H-M   'P 1'
#
loop_
_entity.id
_entity.type
_entity.pdbx_description
1 polymer ?
#
loop_
_entity_poly.entity_id
_entity_poly.type
_entity_poly.pdbx_seq_one_letter_code
_entity_poly.pdbx_strand_id
1 'polypeptide(L)'
;MEEERNGVWLPSRACFTGHQNVYEPEPNSQFASARASSASVMSIPLCTTSAETPWTLSPIHMSSPNSLLYQCLASLHRHEGDIFAIAVSGDVIFTGSETCRIHAWEQPYCTKIGHIKANASEVRAILAYGKVLFTTHSDFKIRVWDVSITEGFHPKKITTLPQRSPFFLFSRKNSHQHKDYITCLAYNHVEKLLYTGSWDRTVKAWKVSENQCVDSFLAHKGHVNAIVINQQDGCVFSCSSDGTVKIWRRVYGEGSHMLTTTLKFQPSPVNALALSSSSNTCFLYSGSSDGLINFWEKERMSGRFNNRGFLQGHHFAVLCLEAVTELLLSGSEDTTIKIWRRDENHFHSCLVVIDRHQGPVRCLAAALEMESIVMWLLVYSISSDQTLKVWRVKFPTEKNLQDSEVNEQLTENIEFKISPVLSPSWVEKKLQGNHF
;
A
#
# COMPACT_ATOMS: atom_id res chain seq x y z
N MET A 1 -6.46 44.67 13.82
CA MET A 1 -7.03 43.35 14.05
C MET A 1 -6.53 42.49 12.89
N GLU A 2 -5.37 41.86 13.09
CA GLU A 2 -4.67 41.02 12.12
C GLU A 2 -5.02 39.57 12.42
N GLU A 3 -5.59 38.88 11.44
CA GLU A 3 -5.84 37.45 11.53
C GLU A 3 -4.56 36.68 11.12
N GLU A 4 -3.95 36.01 12.07
CA GLU A 4 -2.90 35.01 11.85
C GLU A 4 -3.47 33.82 11.12
N ARG A 5 -3.04 33.61 9.89
CA ARG A 5 -3.29 32.38 9.11
C ARG A 5 -2.26 31.32 9.48
N ASN A 6 -2.63 30.41 10.33
CA ASN A 6 -1.86 29.19 10.61
C ASN A 6 -1.83 28.29 9.37
N GLY A 7 -0.64 28.09 8.82
CA GLY A 7 -0.39 27.24 7.67
C GLY A 7 -0.55 25.76 8.00
N VAL A 8 -1.56 25.14 7.43
CA VAL A 8 -1.76 23.68 7.45
C VAL A 8 -0.93 23.06 6.34
N TRP A 9 0.04 22.23 6.70
CA TRP A 9 0.80 21.43 5.76
C TRP A 9 -0.12 20.35 5.14
N LEU A 10 -0.43 20.51 3.86
CA LEU A 10 -1.08 19.50 3.03
C LEU A 10 -0.02 18.52 2.50
N PRO A 11 -0.31 17.20 2.40
CA PRO A 11 0.54 16.30 1.65
C PRO A 11 0.57 16.76 0.20
N SER A 12 1.75 17.05 -0.29
CA SER A 12 2.10 17.83 -1.46
C SER A 12 1.44 17.33 -2.76
N ARG A 13 0.60 18.18 -3.33
CA ARG A 13 0.49 18.30 -4.78
C ARG A 13 1.76 19.01 -5.26
N ALA A 14 2.74 18.28 -5.74
CA ALA A 14 3.82 18.86 -6.52
C ALA A 14 3.38 18.97 -7.99
N CYS A 15 2.69 20.07 -8.31
CA CYS A 15 2.70 20.60 -9.67
C CYS A 15 3.72 21.72 -9.69
N PHE A 16 4.91 21.48 -10.20
CA PHE A 16 5.86 22.52 -10.56
C PHE A 16 5.74 22.79 -12.06
N THR A 17 5.12 23.90 -12.41
CA THR A 17 5.37 24.61 -13.65
C THR A 17 6.47 25.62 -13.36
N GLY A 18 7.70 25.30 -13.74
CA GLY A 18 8.83 26.22 -13.67
C GLY A 18 9.10 26.82 -15.03
N HIS A 19 8.95 28.11 -15.16
CA HIS A 19 9.47 28.90 -16.27
C HIS A 19 10.99 29.04 -16.17
N GLN A 20 11.59 28.92 -17.33
CA GLN A 20 12.99 29.03 -17.68
C GLN A 20 13.66 30.33 -17.23
N ASN A 21 14.95 30.26 -16.95
CA ASN A 21 15.88 31.21 -17.53
C ASN A 21 17.22 30.55 -17.84
N VAL A 22 17.66 30.82 -19.05
CA VAL A 22 18.80 30.43 -19.81
C VAL A 22 20.10 30.96 -19.21
N TYR A 23 21.15 30.14 -19.18
CA TYR A 23 22.54 30.55 -19.44
C TYR A 23 23.35 29.33 -19.90
N GLU A 24 23.75 29.35 -21.18
CA GLU A 24 24.90 28.59 -21.66
C GLU A 24 26.21 29.28 -21.28
N PRO A 25 27.34 28.57 -21.24
CA PRO A 25 28.20 28.43 -22.42
C PRO A 25 28.93 27.08 -22.59
N GLU A 26 29.07 26.69 -23.81
CA GLU A 26 30.07 25.74 -24.33
C GLU A 26 31.49 26.36 -24.44
N PRO A 27 32.56 25.67 -25.00
CA PRO A 27 32.90 24.24 -25.11
C PRO A 27 34.39 23.91 -24.81
N ASN A 28 34.78 22.64 -25.09
CA ASN A 28 36.14 22.08 -25.42
C ASN A 28 36.62 21.03 -24.41
N SER A 29 37.17 19.92 -24.72
CA SER A 29 37.79 19.28 -25.90
C SER A 29 38.29 17.88 -25.51
N GLN A 30 38.15 16.91 -26.38
CA GLN A 30 39.10 15.87 -26.80
C GLN A 30 39.77 14.86 -25.87
N PHE A 31 39.85 13.64 -26.43
CA PHE A 31 40.70 12.45 -26.17
C PHE A 31 40.12 11.42 -25.18
N ALA A 32 40.11 10.11 -25.38
CA ALA A 32 40.75 9.24 -26.37
C ALA A 32 40.06 7.86 -26.38
N SER A 33 40.20 7.17 -27.48
CA SER A 33 39.80 5.81 -27.77
C SER A 33 40.44 4.77 -26.82
N ALA A 34 39.62 3.79 -26.34
CA ALA A 34 40.14 2.50 -25.96
C ALA A 34 39.17 1.39 -26.38
N ARG A 35 39.69 0.48 -27.19
CA ARG A 35 39.05 -0.75 -27.67
C ARG A 35 38.77 -1.68 -26.46
N ALA A 36 37.54 -2.18 -26.38
CA ALA A 36 37.23 -3.33 -25.57
C ALA A 36 36.48 -4.38 -26.40
N SER A 37 36.95 -5.58 -26.25
CA SER A 37 36.59 -6.81 -26.91
C SER A 37 35.16 -7.24 -26.70
N SER A 38 34.58 -7.82 -27.75
CA SER A 38 33.25 -8.41 -27.84
C SER A 38 33.08 -9.59 -26.88
N ALA A 39 32.15 -9.45 -25.92
CA ALA A 39 31.50 -10.58 -25.29
C ALA A 39 30.07 -10.69 -25.86
N SER A 40 29.77 -11.85 -26.42
CA SER A 40 28.47 -12.16 -27.01
C SER A 40 27.38 -12.17 -25.94
N VAL A 41 26.53 -11.14 -26.01
CA VAL A 41 25.31 -11.07 -25.22
C VAL A 41 24.24 -11.87 -25.96
N MET A 42 23.74 -12.93 -25.33
CA MET A 42 22.51 -13.59 -25.80
C MET A 42 21.37 -12.57 -25.77
N SER A 43 20.89 -12.24 -26.95
CA SER A 43 19.75 -11.35 -27.15
C SER A 43 18.48 -12.07 -26.73
N ILE A 44 17.92 -11.65 -25.60
CA ILE A 44 16.52 -11.90 -25.27
C ILE A 44 15.68 -11.14 -26.30
N PRO A 45 14.63 -11.74 -26.91
CA PRO A 45 13.85 -11.06 -27.91
C PRO A 45 13.20 -9.81 -27.28
N LEU A 46 13.54 -8.64 -27.79
CA LEU A 46 12.83 -7.40 -27.51
C LEU A 46 11.38 -7.58 -27.96
N CYS A 47 10.47 -7.64 -27.02
CA CYS A 47 9.06 -7.52 -27.30
C CYS A 47 8.84 -6.13 -27.90
N THR A 48 8.61 -6.04 -29.20
CA THR A 48 8.31 -4.80 -29.90
C THR A 48 7.02 -4.23 -29.34
N THR A 49 7.16 -3.20 -28.49
CA THR A 49 6.03 -2.45 -27.97
C THR A 49 5.38 -1.68 -29.13
N SER A 50 4.11 -1.96 -29.41
CA SER A 50 3.32 -1.15 -30.31
C SER A 50 3.25 0.28 -29.75
N ALA A 51 3.29 1.28 -30.63
CA ALA A 51 3.39 2.71 -30.32
C ALA A 51 2.26 3.32 -29.46
N GLU A 52 1.37 2.51 -28.92
CA GLU A 52 0.19 2.94 -28.14
C GLU A 52 0.25 2.65 -26.64
N THR A 53 1.36 2.13 -26.12
CA THR A 53 1.43 1.79 -24.68
C THR A 53 2.37 2.73 -23.94
N PRO A 54 1.87 3.48 -22.91
CA PRO A 54 2.69 4.38 -22.11
C PRO A 54 3.58 3.64 -21.09
N TRP A 55 3.76 2.32 -21.25
CA TRP A 55 4.54 1.49 -20.35
C TRP A 55 5.75 0.88 -21.05
N THR A 56 6.92 0.99 -20.44
CA THR A 56 8.14 0.32 -20.89
C THR A 56 8.69 -0.57 -19.79
N LEU A 57 9.16 -1.75 -20.19
CA LEU A 57 9.92 -2.63 -19.31
C LEU A 57 11.35 -2.10 -19.18
N SER A 58 11.77 -1.73 -17.99
CA SER A 58 13.14 -1.26 -17.75
C SER A 58 14.10 -2.45 -17.69
N PRO A 59 15.36 -2.31 -18.19
CA PRO A 59 16.37 -3.34 -18.03
C PRO A 59 16.60 -3.66 -16.54
N ILE A 60 16.59 -4.94 -16.21
CA ILE A 60 16.91 -5.39 -14.85
C ILE A 60 18.42 -5.46 -14.74
N HIS A 61 19.03 -4.52 -13.98
CA HIS A 61 20.44 -4.62 -13.64
C HIS A 61 20.63 -5.76 -12.64
N MET A 62 21.29 -6.83 -13.08
CA MET A 62 21.75 -7.90 -12.20
C MET A 62 22.72 -7.31 -11.19
N SER A 63 22.35 -7.28 -9.96
CA SER A 63 23.05 -6.58 -8.89
C SER A 63 24.04 -7.45 -8.13
N SER A 64 24.95 -6.78 -7.44
CA SER A 64 26.00 -7.23 -6.52
C SER A 64 25.60 -8.30 -5.48
N PRO A 65 26.54 -8.95 -4.79
CA PRO A 65 26.36 -10.16 -3.95
C PRO A 65 25.38 -10.04 -2.77
N ASN A 66 24.89 -8.86 -2.42
CA ASN A 66 23.77 -8.69 -1.47
C ASN A 66 22.42 -9.12 -2.04
N SER A 67 22.35 -9.61 -3.27
CA SER A 67 21.13 -10.09 -3.95
C SER A 67 20.65 -11.47 -3.53
N LEU A 68 21.26 -12.08 -2.52
CA LEU A 68 20.86 -13.42 -2.06
C LEU A 68 19.50 -13.44 -1.36
N LEU A 69 19.03 -12.30 -0.85
CA LEU A 69 17.77 -12.19 -0.12
C LEU A 69 16.60 -11.76 -0.98
N TYR A 70 16.82 -10.94 -2.01
CA TYR A 70 15.76 -10.48 -2.90
C TYR A 70 16.24 -10.25 -4.33
N GLN A 71 15.32 -10.42 -5.28
CA GLN A 71 15.55 -10.22 -6.71
C GLN A 71 14.42 -9.36 -7.29
N CYS A 72 14.76 -8.40 -8.17
CA CYS A 72 13.78 -7.70 -8.98
C CYS A 72 13.41 -8.57 -10.19
N LEU A 73 12.15 -8.99 -10.28
CA LEU A 73 11.66 -9.81 -11.39
C LEU A 73 11.18 -8.97 -12.57
N ALA A 74 10.58 -7.82 -12.27
CA ALA A 74 10.06 -6.90 -13.28
C ALA A 74 10.15 -5.45 -12.79
N SER A 75 10.41 -4.56 -13.72
CA SER A 75 10.36 -3.11 -13.50
C SER A 75 9.69 -2.45 -14.69
N LEU A 76 8.44 -2.01 -14.49
CA LEU A 76 7.65 -1.31 -15.48
C LEU A 76 7.72 0.18 -15.20
N HIS A 77 8.23 0.94 -16.15
CA HIS A 77 8.21 2.40 -16.09
C HIS A 77 7.03 2.95 -16.89
N ARG A 78 6.34 3.90 -16.31
CA ARG A 78 5.25 4.61 -16.95
C ARG A 78 5.70 6.02 -17.32
N HIS A 79 5.48 6.40 -18.57
CA HIS A 79 5.89 7.72 -19.10
C HIS A 79 4.84 8.82 -18.93
N GLU A 80 3.62 8.47 -18.48
CA GLU A 80 2.50 9.41 -18.37
C GLU A 80 1.82 9.33 -17.01
N GLY A 81 2.12 10.26 -16.12
CA GLY A 81 1.46 10.49 -14.83
C GLY A 81 1.71 9.43 -13.76
N ASP A 82 1.21 9.70 -12.57
CA ASP A 82 1.44 8.87 -11.38
C ASP A 82 0.55 7.62 -11.34
N ILE A 83 1.07 6.56 -10.73
CA ILE A 83 0.32 5.37 -10.37
C ILE A 83 -0.13 5.53 -8.92
N PHE A 84 -1.44 5.42 -8.66
CA PHE A 84 -2.00 5.71 -7.34
C PHE A 84 -2.39 4.48 -6.53
N ALA A 85 -2.64 3.35 -7.20
CA ALA A 85 -3.18 2.18 -6.54
C ALA A 85 -2.73 0.88 -7.20
N ILE A 86 -2.60 -0.15 -6.38
CA ILE A 86 -2.33 -1.52 -6.78
C ILE A 86 -3.24 -2.47 -6.01
N ALA A 87 -3.66 -3.54 -6.66
CA ALA A 87 -4.28 -4.68 -6.02
C ALA A 87 -3.87 -5.97 -6.72
N VAL A 88 -3.76 -7.05 -5.97
CA VAL A 88 -3.42 -8.38 -6.48
C VAL A 88 -4.57 -9.34 -6.17
N SER A 89 -4.98 -10.14 -7.14
CA SER A 89 -5.97 -11.19 -6.94
C SER A 89 -5.68 -12.38 -7.85
N GLY A 90 -5.45 -13.56 -7.25
CA GLY A 90 -4.95 -14.70 -8.00
C GLY A 90 -3.66 -14.34 -8.73
N ASP A 91 -3.57 -14.66 -10.01
CA ASP A 91 -2.40 -14.42 -10.84
C ASP A 91 -2.39 -13.04 -11.54
N VAL A 92 -3.25 -12.11 -11.10
CA VAL A 92 -3.41 -10.81 -11.75
C VAL A 92 -3.11 -9.65 -10.82
N ILE A 93 -2.31 -8.73 -11.34
CA ILE A 93 -2.02 -7.43 -10.73
C ILE A 93 -2.87 -6.37 -11.45
N PHE A 94 -3.56 -5.55 -10.69
CA PHE A 94 -4.31 -4.39 -11.19
C PHE A 94 -3.62 -3.10 -10.75
N THR A 95 -3.41 -2.17 -11.68
CA THR A 95 -2.84 -0.85 -11.40
C THR A 95 -3.76 0.27 -11.86
N GLY A 96 -3.96 1.24 -10.97
CA GLY A 96 -4.74 2.45 -11.23
C GLY A 96 -3.87 3.70 -11.19
N SER A 97 -4.20 4.66 -12.04
CA SER A 97 -3.36 5.82 -12.27
C SER A 97 -4.17 7.07 -12.62
N GLU A 98 -3.50 8.17 -12.88
CA GLU A 98 -4.11 9.43 -13.38
C GLU A 98 -4.90 9.25 -14.67
N THR A 99 -4.53 8.28 -15.50
CA THR A 99 -5.34 7.97 -16.67
C THR A 99 -6.62 7.24 -16.27
N CYS A 100 -7.63 7.34 -17.11
CA CYS A 100 -8.91 6.65 -16.93
C CYS A 100 -8.83 5.14 -17.19
N ARG A 101 -7.63 4.54 -17.14
CA ARG A 101 -7.41 3.12 -17.44
C ARG A 101 -6.90 2.40 -16.20
N ILE A 102 -7.44 1.21 -15.96
CA ILE A 102 -6.95 0.24 -14.99
C ILE A 102 -6.27 -0.85 -15.80
N HIS A 103 -4.97 -1.02 -15.62
CA HIS A 103 -4.22 -2.06 -16.33
C HIS A 103 -4.24 -3.36 -15.52
N ALA A 104 -4.30 -4.47 -16.26
CA ALA A 104 -4.21 -5.83 -15.71
C ALA A 104 -2.94 -6.49 -16.25
N TRP A 105 -2.17 -7.09 -15.34
CA TRP A 105 -0.89 -7.71 -15.61
C TRP A 105 -0.87 -9.12 -15.01
N GLU A 106 -0.28 -10.05 -15.71
CA GLU A 106 -0.01 -11.39 -15.21
C GLU A 106 1.26 -11.38 -14.36
N GLN A 107 1.17 -11.99 -13.20
CA GLN A 107 2.34 -12.13 -12.32
C GLN A 107 3.18 -13.36 -12.69
N PRO A 108 4.46 -13.40 -12.30
CA PRO A 108 5.19 -12.35 -11.60
C PRO A 108 5.85 -11.32 -12.54
N TYR A 109 5.90 -11.58 -13.83
CA TYR A 109 6.71 -10.82 -14.79
C TYR A 109 6.00 -9.59 -15.38
N CYS A 110 4.79 -9.28 -14.92
CA CYS A 110 3.98 -8.17 -15.42
C CYS A 110 3.72 -8.23 -16.93
N THR A 111 3.42 -9.41 -17.44
CA THR A 111 2.94 -9.56 -18.81
C THR A 111 1.57 -8.90 -18.94
N LYS A 112 1.40 -8.02 -19.93
CA LYS A 112 0.15 -7.27 -20.08
C LYS A 112 -0.99 -8.20 -20.52
N ILE A 113 -2.03 -8.32 -19.69
CA ILE A 113 -3.27 -9.05 -20.02
C ILE A 113 -4.24 -8.14 -20.76
N GLY A 114 -4.41 -6.90 -20.28
CA GLY A 114 -5.36 -5.97 -20.85
C GLY A 114 -5.56 -4.70 -20.02
N HIS A 115 -6.67 -4.01 -20.29
CA HIS A 115 -7.04 -2.84 -19.50
C HIS A 115 -8.55 -2.64 -19.44
N ILE A 116 -9.01 -1.96 -18.38
CA ILE A 116 -10.39 -1.52 -18.19
C ILE A 116 -10.44 -0.03 -18.48
N LYS A 117 -11.35 0.41 -19.38
CA LYS A 117 -11.63 1.83 -19.60
C LYS A 117 -12.65 2.29 -18.54
N ALA A 118 -12.19 3.09 -17.59
CA ALA A 118 -13.02 3.53 -16.45
C ALA A 118 -13.85 4.81 -16.72
N ASN A 119 -13.96 5.24 -17.99
CA ASN A 119 -14.71 6.42 -18.45
C ASN A 119 -14.53 7.66 -17.55
N ALA A 120 -13.56 8.48 -17.89
CA ALA A 120 -13.44 9.91 -17.56
C ALA A 120 -12.88 10.32 -16.19
N SER A 121 -12.26 9.47 -15.37
CA SER A 121 -11.64 9.98 -14.14
C SER A 121 -10.50 9.13 -13.62
N GLU A 122 -9.53 9.77 -12.97
CA GLU A 122 -8.39 9.15 -12.30
C GLU A 122 -8.83 8.02 -11.37
N VAL A 123 -8.04 6.96 -11.30
CA VAL A 123 -8.26 5.82 -10.40
C VAL A 123 -7.47 6.05 -9.12
N ARG A 124 -8.15 6.25 -7.98
CA ARG A 124 -7.53 6.64 -6.71
C ARG A 124 -7.24 5.46 -5.78
N ALA A 125 -8.14 4.51 -5.72
CA ALA A 125 -7.93 3.28 -4.96
C ALA A 125 -8.50 2.08 -5.71
N ILE A 126 -7.88 0.93 -5.53
CA ILE A 126 -8.30 -0.35 -6.09
C ILE A 126 -8.31 -1.38 -4.98
N LEU A 127 -9.32 -2.23 -4.98
CA LEU A 127 -9.41 -3.41 -4.12
C LEU A 127 -9.91 -4.57 -4.96
N ALA A 128 -9.19 -5.68 -4.95
CA ALA A 128 -9.58 -6.90 -5.64
C ALA A 128 -10.02 -7.96 -4.62
N TYR A 129 -11.10 -8.66 -4.91
CA TYR A 129 -11.58 -9.78 -4.12
C TYR A 129 -12.17 -10.86 -5.03
N GLY A 130 -11.45 -11.96 -5.18
CA GLY A 130 -11.80 -13.01 -6.14
C GLY A 130 -11.94 -12.46 -7.56
N LYS A 131 -13.13 -12.62 -8.14
CA LYS A 131 -13.44 -12.11 -9.49
C LYS A 131 -14.01 -10.69 -9.52
N VAL A 132 -14.08 -10.02 -8.37
CA VAL A 132 -14.65 -8.67 -8.25
C VAL A 132 -13.55 -7.67 -8.00
N LEU A 133 -13.56 -6.58 -8.76
CA LEU A 133 -12.68 -5.44 -8.59
C LEU A 133 -13.49 -4.20 -8.21
N PHE A 134 -13.11 -3.56 -7.12
CA PHE A 134 -13.66 -2.29 -6.67
C PHE A 134 -12.66 -1.18 -6.99
N THR A 135 -13.15 -0.09 -7.56
CA THR A 135 -12.30 1.05 -7.93
C THR A 135 -12.95 2.35 -7.54
N THR A 136 -12.15 3.28 -7.02
CA THR A 136 -12.60 4.64 -6.71
C THR A 136 -11.97 5.64 -7.67
N HIS A 137 -12.68 6.73 -7.90
CA HIS A 137 -12.32 7.66 -8.94
C HIS A 137 -12.44 9.12 -8.45
N SER A 138 -11.84 10.06 -9.20
CA SER A 138 -11.90 11.48 -8.89
C SER A 138 -13.32 12.10 -9.01
N ASP A 139 -14.28 11.36 -9.55
CA ASP A 139 -15.71 11.73 -9.53
C ASP A 139 -16.42 11.31 -8.22
N PHE A 140 -15.66 10.87 -7.21
CA PHE A 140 -16.12 10.44 -5.89
C PHE A 140 -17.11 9.26 -5.94
N LYS A 141 -16.99 8.42 -6.98
CA LYS A 141 -17.79 7.21 -7.15
C LYS A 141 -16.96 5.96 -7.07
N ILE A 142 -17.64 4.90 -6.69
CA ILE A 142 -17.10 3.55 -6.65
C ILE A 142 -17.64 2.82 -7.86
N ARG A 143 -16.79 2.15 -8.63
CA ARG A 143 -17.17 1.26 -9.71
C ARG A 143 -16.83 -0.17 -9.34
N VAL A 144 -17.74 -1.07 -9.65
CA VAL A 144 -17.62 -2.50 -9.39
C VAL A 144 -17.56 -3.23 -10.72
N TRP A 145 -16.56 -4.08 -10.88
CA TRP A 145 -16.28 -4.79 -12.11
C TRP A 145 -16.20 -6.28 -11.84
N ASP A 146 -16.68 -7.08 -12.80
CA ASP A 146 -16.36 -8.50 -12.94
C ASP A 146 -15.10 -8.59 -13.81
N VAL A 147 -14.06 -9.21 -13.27
CA VAL A 147 -12.76 -9.38 -13.90
C VAL A 147 -12.42 -10.86 -14.13
N SER A 148 -13.42 -11.69 -14.35
CA SER A 148 -13.24 -13.11 -14.66
C SER A 148 -12.39 -13.30 -15.93
N ILE A 149 -11.42 -14.22 -15.87
CA ILE A 149 -10.50 -14.55 -16.98
C ILE A 149 -10.83 -15.98 -17.45
N THR A 150 -12.00 -16.20 -18.04
CA THR A 150 -12.40 -17.54 -18.49
C THR A 150 -12.03 -17.82 -19.95
N GLU A 151 -12.13 -16.81 -20.82
CA GLU A 151 -11.84 -16.92 -22.27
C GLU A 151 -11.08 -15.68 -22.76
N GLY A 152 -10.19 -15.15 -21.92
CA GLY A 152 -9.52 -13.88 -22.14
C GLY A 152 -9.98 -12.80 -21.16
N PHE A 153 -9.35 -11.64 -21.18
CA PHE A 153 -9.65 -10.54 -20.27
C PHE A 153 -10.78 -9.67 -20.83
N HIS A 154 -12.00 -9.95 -20.41
CA HIS A 154 -13.23 -9.22 -20.79
C HIS A 154 -13.92 -8.62 -19.56
N PRO A 155 -13.39 -7.56 -18.97
CA PRO A 155 -13.96 -6.97 -17.76
C PRO A 155 -15.32 -6.36 -18.03
N LYS A 156 -16.30 -6.68 -17.16
CA LYS A 156 -17.67 -6.18 -17.24
C LYS A 156 -17.97 -5.28 -16.03
N LYS A 157 -18.45 -4.07 -16.29
CA LYS A 157 -18.94 -3.22 -15.20
C LYS A 157 -20.24 -3.77 -14.64
N ILE A 158 -20.26 -4.11 -13.34
CA ILE A 158 -21.43 -4.59 -12.61
C ILE A 158 -22.31 -3.39 -12.22
N THR A 159 -21.73 -2.43 -11.50
CA THR A 159 -22.49 -1.28 -10.99
C THR A 159 -21.58 -0.07 -10.71
N THR A 160 -22.21 1.06 -10.39
CA THR A 160 -21.55 2.29 -9.92
C THR A 160 -22.29 2.80 -8.69
N LEU A 161 -21.57 3.06 -7.59
CA LEU A 161 -22.11 3.54 -6.33
C LEU A 161 -21.71 4.99 -6.06
N PRO A 162 -22.61 5.83 -5.55
CA PRO A 162 -24.05 5.58 -5.42
C PRO A 162 -24.74 5.54 -6.78
N GLN A 163 -25.78 4.72 -6.88
CA GLN A 163 -26.62 4.68 -8.06
C GLN A 163 -27.55 5.91 -8.08
N ARG A 164 -27.70 6.56 -9.22
CA ARG A 164 -28.69 7.61 -9.39
C ARG A 164 -30.08 6.98 -9.46
N SER A 165 -30.91 7.24 -8.47
CA SER A 165 -32.32 6.86 -8.55
C SER A 165 -33.07 7.91 -9.38
N PRO A 166 -33.80 7.50 -10.43
CA PRO A 166 -34.59 8.43 -11.24
C PRO A 166 -35.74 9.09 -10.47
N PHE A 167 -36.16 8.51 -9.34
CA PHE A 167 -37.27 9.01 -8.53
C PHE A 167 -36.91 10.13 -7.53
N PHE A 168 -35.63 10.47 -7.33
CA PHE A 168 -35.19 11.46 -6.34
C PHE A 168 -34.83 12.82 -6.94
N LEU A 169 -35.48 13.24 -8.03
CA LEU A 169 -35.29 14.60 -8.58
C LEU A 169 -35.69 15.73 -7.61
N PHE A 170 -36.45 15.41 -6.56
CA PHE A 170 -36.95 16.42 -5.58
C PHE A 170 -36.41 16.26 -4.16
N SER A 171 -35.62 15.23 -3.85
CA SER A 171 -35.06 15.09 -2.52
C SER A 171 -33.63 15.63 -2.43
N ARG A 172 -33.46 16.84 -1.95
CA ARG A 172 -32.16 17.47 -1.60
C ARG A 172 -31.48 16.82 -0.40
N LYS A 173 -32.12 15.87 0.29
CA LYS A 173 -31.59 15.17 1.47
C LYS A 173 -31.18 13.76 1.09
N ASN A 174 -29.92 13.46 1.37
CA ASN A 174 -29.24 12.16 1.32
C ASN A 174 -28.63 11.76 -0.04
N SER A 175 -27.75 12.60 -0.55
CA SER A 175 -26.71 12.10 -1.43
C SER A 175 -25.73 11.26 -0.58
N HIS A 176 -25.82 9.94 -0.66
CA HIS A 176 -24.85 9.03 -0.03
C HIS A 176 -23.46 9.10 -0.69
N GLN A 177 -23.28 9.96 -1.69
CA GLN A 177 -22.01 10.19 -2.34
C GLN A 177 -21.02 10.85 -1.37
N HIS A 178 -19.76 10.42 -1.43
CA HIS A 178 -18.69 11.14 -0.79
C HIS A 178 -18.53 12.54 -1.39
N LYS A 179 -18.08 13.48 -0.58
CA LYS A 179 -17.91 14.89 -0.98
C LYS A 179 -16.47 15.22 -1.40
N ASP A 180 -15.56 14.25 -1.24
CA ASP A 180 -14.15 14.38 -1.56
C ASP A 180 -13.58 13.01 -1.97
N TYR A 181 -12.28 12.96 -2.33
CA TYR A 181 -11.60 11.75 -2.79
C TYR A 181 -11.78 10.57 -1.84
N ILE A 182 -12.14 9.43 -2.42
CA ILE A 182 -12.17 8.14 -1.73
C ILE A 182 -10.78 7.53 -1.87
N THR A 183 -10.05 7.46 -0.77
CA THR A 183 -8.62 7.10 -0.75
C THR A 183 -8.36 5.66 -0.36
N CYS A 184 -9.34 5.02 0.28
CA CYS A 184 -9.16 3.66 0.78
C CYS A 184 -10.45 2.86 0.71
N LEU A 185 -10.27 1.55 0.51
CA LEU A 185 -11.31 0.55 0.36
C LEU A 185 -10.99 -0.66 1.25
N ALA A 186 -11.99 -1.25 1.86
CA ALA A 186 -11.88 -2.54 2.52
C ALA A 186 -13.19 -3.33 2.35
N TYR A 187 -13.11 -4.64 2.16
CA TYR A 187 -14.27 -5.48 1.94
C TYR A 187 -14.40 -6.54 3.03
N ASN A 188 -15.54 -6.53 3.73
CA ASN A 188 -15.93 -7.59 4.64
C ASN A 188 -16.64 -8.68 3.85
N HIS A 189 -15.96 -9.81 3.64
CA HIS A 189 -16.51 -10.90 2.84
C HIS A 189 -17.60 -11.71 3.58
N VAL A 190 -17.60 -11.69 4.92
CA VAL A 190 -18.58 -12.36 5.76
C VAL A 190 -19.92 -11.62 5.67
N GLU A 191 -19.91 -10.32 5.90
CA GLU A 191 -21.11 -9.47 5.84
C GLU A 191 -21.42 -8.95 4.45
N LYS A 192 -20.53 -9.16 3.47
CA LYS A 192 -20.63 -8.65 2.08
C LYS A 192 -20.76 -7.13 2.01
N LEU A 193 -20.06 -6.43 2.91
CA LEU A 193 -20.04 -4.98 2.98
C LEU A 193 -18.72 -4.42 2.46
N LEU A 194 -18.82 -3.44 1.57
CA LEU A 194 -17.68 -2.63 1.14
C LEU A 194 -17.62 -1.37 2.01
N TYR A 195 -16.45 -1.10 2.58
CA TYR A 195 -16.18 0.12 3.32
C TYR A 195 -15.32 1.06 2.50
N THR A 196 -15.63 2.34 2.58
CA THR A 196 -14.89 3.41 1.89
C THR A 196 -14.53 4.52 2.86
N GLY A 197 -13.29 4.97 2.82
CA GLY A 197 -12.81 6.14 3.56
C GLY A 197 -12.47 7.28 2.60
N SER A 198 -12.76 8.49 3.03
CA SER A 198 -12.62 9.67 2.18
C SER A 198 -11.97 10.85 2.91
N TRP A 199 -11.43 11.75 2.13
CA TRP A 199 -10.95 13.04 2.61
C TRP A 199 -12.08 13.93 3.15
N ASP A 200 -13.34 13.60 2.84
CA ASP A 200 -14.51 14.23 3.47
C ASP A 200 -14.68 13.84 4.96
N ARG A 201 -13.72 13.10 5.53
CA ARG A 201 -13.63 12.65 6.93
C ARG A 201 -14.65 11.58 7.31
N THR A 202 -15.41 11.08 6.34
CA THR A 202 -16.43 10.07 6.57
C THR A 202 -15.96 8.67 6.17
N VAL A 203 -16.50 7.67 6.86
CA VAL A 203 -16.51 6.28 6.43
C VAL A 203 -17.93 5.91 6.05
N LYS A 204 -18.08 5.19 4.93
CA LYS A 204 -19.36 4.68 4.47
C LYS A 204 -19.29 3.17 4.27
N ALA A 205 -20.37 2.49 4.61
CA ALA A 205 -20.56 1.06 4.40
C ALA A 205 -21.62 0.84 3.28
N TRP A 206 -21.28 -0.02 2.32
CA TRP A 206 -22.10 -0.26 1.13
C TRP A 206 -22.45 -1.72 1.02
N LYS A 207 -23.74 -2.03 0.85
CA LYS A 207 -24.21 -3.34 0.44
C LYS A 207 -24.26 -3.39 -1.07
N VAL A 208 -23.21 -3.97 -1.66
CA VAL A 208 -22.96 -3.90 -3.11
C VAL A 208 -24.07 -4.58 -3.91
N SER A 209 -24.59 -5.72 -3.41
CA SER A 209 -25.70 -6.46 -4.04
C SER A 209 -26.99 -5.65 -4.16
N GLU A 210 -27.21 -4.69 -3.29
CA GLU A 210 -28.42 -3.85 -3.25
C GLU A 210 -28.16 -2.43 -3.77
N ASN A 211 -26.89 -2.14 -4.16
CA ASN A 211 -26.45 -0.80 -4.57
C ASN A 211 -26.75 0.30 -3.53
N GLN A 212 -26.77 -0.07 -2.25
CA GLN A 212 -27.20 0.79 -1.15
C GLN A 212 -26.03 1.14 -0.20
N CYS A 213 -25.99 2.40 0.22
CA CYS A 213 -25.23 2.82 1.39
C CYS A 213 -26.02 2.48 2.65
N VAL A 214 -25.54 1.54 3.46
CA VAL A 214 -26.22 1.09 4.67
C VAL A 214 -25.87 1.93 5.88
N ASP A 215 -24.68 2.55 5.89
CA ASP A 215 -24.28 3.47 6.94
C ASP A 215 -23.30 4.52 6.41
N SER A 216 -23.31 5.69 7.04
CA SER A 216 -22.42 6.81 6.72
C SER A 216 -22.17 7.64 7.97
N PHE A 217 -20.98 7.60 8.50
CA PHE A 217 -20.63 8.28 9.74
C PHE A 217 -19.36 9.13 9.62
N LEU A 218 -19.33 10.22 10.42
CA LEU A 218 -18.16 11.07 10.55
C LEU A 218 -17.12 10.33 11.39
N ALA A 219 -16.09 9.81 10.73
CA ALA A 219 -15.10 8.97 11.39
C ALA A 219 -14.04 9.80 12.12
N HIS A 220 -13.53 10.84 11.49
CA HIS A 220 -12.36 11.55 11.97
C HIS A 220 -12.52 13.08 11.86
N LYS A 221 -11.61 13.80 12.54
CA LYS A 221 -11.48 15.26 12.39
C LYS A 221 -10.68 15.64 11.13
N GLY A 222 -9.79 14.76 10.66
CA GLY A 222 -8.98 14.90 9.47
C GLY A 222 -9.38 13.89 8.37
N HIS A 223 -8.61 13.87 7.29
CA HIS A 223 -8.81 12.95 6.17
C HIS A 223 -8.68 11.48 6.62
N VAL A 224 -9.54 10.61 6.12
CA VAL A 224 -9.40 9.16 6.31
C VAL A 224 -8.38 8.65 5.29
N ASN A 225 -7.26 8.11 5.76
CA ASN A 225 -6.15 7.71 4.91
C ASN A 225 -6.16 6.20 4.59
N ALA A 226 -6.52 5.35 5.57
CA ALA A 226 -6.61 3.91 5.36
C ALA A 226 -7.74 3.28 6.18
N ILE A 227 -8.27 2.15 5.69
CA ILE A 227 -9.24 1.30 6.37
C ILE A 227 -8.79 -0.15 6.22
N VAL A 228 -8.84 -0.91 7.32
CA VAL A 228 -8.68 -2.37 7.33
C VAL A 228 -9.78 -3.02 8.15
N ILE A 229 -10.06 -4.30 7.89
CA ILE A 229 -11.15 -5.04 8.54
C ILE A 229 -10.62 -6.34 9.11
N ASN A 230 -10.95 -6.62 10.35
CA ASN A 230 -10.77 -7.96 10.89
C ASN A 230 -11.94 -8.84 10.43
N GLN A 231 -11.64 -9.80 9.55
CA GLN A 231 -12.64 -10.69 8.98
C GLN A 231 -13.23 -11.66 10.01
N GLN A 232 -12.56 -11.89 11.16
CA GLN A 232 -13.02 -12.83 12.19
C GLN A 232 -14.14 -12.25 13.06
N ASP A 233 -14.06 -10.95 13.40
CA ASP A 233 -15.00 -10.30 14.33
C ASP A 233 -15.72 -9.09 13.75
N GLY A 234 -15.48 -8.79 12.46
CA GLY A 234 -16.11 -7.69 11.74
C GLY A 234 -15.68 -6.30 12.20
N CYS A 235 -14.67 -6.17 13.07
CA CYS A 235 -14.15 -4.87 13.49
C CYS A 235 -13.53 -4.12 12.30
N VAL A 236 -13.91 -2.86 12.16
CA VAL A 236 -13.36 -1.94 11.16
C VAL A 236 -12.38 -0.98 11.84
N PHE A 237 -11.21 -0.84 11.25
CA PHE A 237 -10.17 0.09 11.71
C PHE A 237 -9.99 1.18 10.67
N SER A 238 -9.97 2.42 11.09
CA SER A 238 -9.70 3.57 10.24
C SER A 238 -8.61 4.44 10.83
N CYS A 239 -7.72 4.99 9.98
CA CYS A 239 -6.73 5.96 10.41
C CYS A 239 -6.88 7.28 9.65
N SER A 240 -6.26 8.32 10.20
CA SER A 240 -6.48 9.67 9.73
C SER A 240 -5.26 10.57 9.90
N SER A 241 -5.27 11.64 9.11
CA SER A 241 -4.37 12.78 9.27
C SER A 241 -4.58 13.53 10.61
N ASP A 242 -5.63 13.19 11.38
CA ASP A 242 -5.83 13.71 12.75
C ASP A 242 -4.96 13.00 13.81
N GLY A 243 -4.07 12.09 13.39
CA GLY A 243 -3.15 11.36 14.26
C GLY A 243 -3.81 10.23 15.06
N THR A 244 -5.02 9.81 14.70
CA THR A 244 -5.73 8.75 15.41
C THR A 244 -6.00 7.52 14.55
N VAL A 245 -6.03 6.36 15.22
CA VAL A 245 -6.62 5.13 14.70
C VAL A 245 -7.87 4.83 15.50
N LYS A 246 -8.99 4.56 14.84
CA LYS A 246 -10.27 4.31 15.48
C LYS A 246 -10.80 2.94 15.13
N ILE A 247 -11.44 2.30 16.10
CA ILE A 247 -12.02 0.96 16.01
C ILE A 247 -13.53 1.09 16.06
N TRP A 248 -14.20 0.53 15.08
CA TRP A 248 -15.64 0.60 14.90
C TRP A 248 -16.22 -0.80 14.91
N ARG A 249 -17.38 -0.95 15.54
CA ARG A 249 -18.18 -2.18 15.50
C ARG A 249 -19.58 -1.88 15.00
N ARG A 250 -20.09 -2.80 14.18
CA ARG A 250 -21.46 -2.72 13.71
C ARG A 250 -22.42 -3.09 14.82
N VAL A 251 -23.48 -2.31 15.00
CA VAL A 251 -24.57 -2.59 15.94
C VAL A 251 -25.60 -3.44 15.19
N TYR A 252 -25.77 -4.67 15.65
CA TYR A 252 -26.77 -5.57 15.07
C TYR A 252 -28.19 -5.03 15.28
N GLY A 253 -29.02 -5.07 14.24
CA GLY A 253 -30.40 -4.56 14.27
C GLY A 253 -30.53 -3.10 13.81
N GLU A 254 -29.54 -2.26 14.00
CA GLU A 254 -29.61 -0.84 13.61
C GLU A 254 -28.91 -0.53 12.29
N GLY A 255 -28.03 -1.45 11.81
CA GLY A 255 -27.23 -1.24 10.61
C GLY A 255 -26.16 -0.16 10.75
N SER A 256 -26.06 0.49 11.93
CA SER A 256 -25.12 1.58 12.25
C SER A 256 -23.80 1.06 12.80
N HIS A 257 -22.76 1.89 12.75
CA HIS A 257 -21.46 1.62 13.35
C HIS A 257 -21.21 2.51 14.56
N MET A 258 -20.73 1.91 15.64
CA MET A 258 -20.38 2.59 16.87
C MET A 258 -18.87 2.61 17.07
N LEU A 259 -18.34 3.77 17.48
CA LEU A 259 -16.95 3.90 17.89
C LEU A 259 -16.72 3.14 19.20
N THR A 260 -15.83 2.16 19.15
CA THR A 260 -15.47 1.35 20.32
C THR A 260 -14.25 1.94 21.04
N THR A 261 -13.21 2.27 20.28
CA THR A 261 -11.93 2.71 20.85
C THR A 261 -11.23 3.69 19.91
N THR A 262 -10.52 4.63 20.50
CA THR A 262 -9.58 5.50 19.77
C THR A 262 -8.17 5.22 20.28
N LEU A 263 -7.30 4.77 19.38
CA LEU A 263 -5.90 4.55 19.64
C LEU A 263 -5.13 5.80 19.25
N LYS A 264 -4.27 6.28 20.13
CA LYS A 264 -3.38 7.42 19.90
C LYS A 264 -1.99 7.02 20.39
N PHE A 265 -0.98 7.44 19.66
CA PHE A 265 0.40 7.27 20.09
C PHE A 265 1.15 8.60 20.09
N GLN A 266 1.28 9.26 18.95
CA GLN A 266 1.89 10.59 18.81
C GLN A 266 0.97 11.49 17.99
N PRO A 267 1.09 12.81 18.10
CA PRO A 267 0.27 13.77 17.32
C PRO A 267 0.78 13.89 15.87
N SER A 268 1.14 12.76 15.24
CA SER A 268 1.60 12.67 13.86
C SER A 268 0.52 12.05 12.98
N PRO A 269 0.29 12.57 11.75
CA PRO A 269 -0.64 11.98 10.81
C PRO A 269 -0.39 10.49 10.60
N VAL A 270 -1.44 9.68 10.64
CA VAL A 270 -1.38 8.24 10.35
C VAL A 270 -1.79 8.03 8.90
N ASN A 271 -0.87 7.45 8.09
CA ASN A 271 -1.06 7.34 6.65
C ASN A 271 -1.52 5.95 6.21
N ALA A 272 -1.10 4.90 6.92
CA ALA A 272 -1.33 3.53 6.51
C ALA A 272 -1.72 2.64 7.69
N LEU A 273 -2.49 1.59 7.40
CA LEU A 273 -2.85 0.50 8.33
C LEU A 273 -2.56 -0.84 7.69
N ALA A 274 -2.13 -1.80 8.50
CA ALA A 274 -2.11 -3.21 8.15
C ALA A 274 -2.59 -4.05 9.33
N LEU A 275 -3.21 -5.18 9.03
CA LEU A 275 -3.74 -6.10 10.04
C LEU A 275 -3.20 -7.51 9.77
N SER A 276 -2.47 -8.07 10.72
CA SER A 276 -2.10 -9.47 10.73
C SER A 276 -3.00 -10.21 11.71
N SER A 277 -3.86 -11.08 11.21
CA SER A 277 -4.81 -11.84 12.01
C SER A 277 -4.70 -13.32 11.72
N SER A 278 -4.42 -14.10 12.74
CA SER A 278 -4.43 -15.56 12.72
C SER A 278 -5.46 -16.09 13.73
N SER A 279 -5.64 -17.41 13.80
CA SER A 279 -6.53 -18.03 14.80
C SER A 279 -6.22 -17.62 16.24
N ASN A 280 -4.96 -17.33 16.52
CA ASN A 280 -4.45 -17.14 17.88
C ASN A 280 -4.00 -15.72 18.19
N THR A 281 -3.63 -14.93 17.20
CA THR A 281 -3.05 -13.59 17.38
C THR A 281 -3.65 -12.60 16.39
N CYS A 282 -3.79 -11.36 16.82
CA CYS A 282 -4.23 -10.28 15.96
C CYS A 282 -3.41 -9.03 16.29
N PHE A 283 -2.66 -8.56 15.29
CA PHE A 283 -1.82 -7.37 15.39
C PHE A 283 -2.29 -6.32 14.40
N LEU A 284 -2.48 -5.11 14.90
CA LEU A 284 -2.74 -3.92 14.11
C LEU A 284 -1.47 -3.09 14.03
N TYR A 285 -1.09 -2.69 12.83
CA TYR A 285 0.04 -1.81 12.55
C TYR A 285 -0.44 -0.50 11.96
N SER A 286 0.18 0.60 12.34
CA SER A 286 -0.08 1.91 11.75
C SER A 286 1.21 2.64 11.43
N GLY A 287 1.36 3.07 10.19
CA GLY A 287 2.47 3.87 9.70
C GLY A 287 2.14 5.35 9.74
N SER A 288 3.05 6.15 10.28
CA SER A 288 2.83 7.58 10.47
C SER A 288 3.87 8.46 9.76
N SER A 289 3.56 9.75 9.68
CA SER A 289 4.41 10.73 9.00
C SER A 289 5.74 11.01 9.71
N ASP A 290 5.89 10.55 10.95
CA ASP A 290 7.14 10.63 11.71
C ASP A 290 8.14 9.49 11.41
N GLY A 291 7.79 8.60 10.48
CA GLY A 291 8.64 7.45 10.11
C GLY A 291 8.48 6.23 11.02
N LEU A 292 7.62 6.32 12.04
CA LEU A 292 7.38 5.22 12.96
C LEU A 292 6.23 4.33 12.51
N ILE A 293 6.32 3.04 12.86
CA ILE A 293 5.24 2.08 12.70
C ILE A 293 4.83 1.62 14.09
N ASN A 294 3.70 2.09 14.57
CA ASN A 294 3.16 1.66 15.86
C ASN A 294 2.42 0.34 15.70
N PHE A 295 2.44 -0.51 16.74
CA PHE A 295 1.69 -1.75 16.71
C PHE A 295 1.00 -2.05 18.02
N TRP A 296 -0.18 -2.66 17.88
CA TRP A 296 -1.06 -3.08 18.98
C TRP A 296 -1.40 -4.54 18.81
N GLU A 297 -1.42 -5.25 19.91
CA GLU A 297 -1.89 -6.63 19.98
C GLU A 297 -3.28 -6.67 20.58
N LYS A 298 -4.17 -7.45 19.98
CA LYS A 298 -5.50 -7.71 20.51
C LYS A 298 -5.42 -8.75 21.62
N GLU A 299 -5.81 -8.35 22.81
CA GLU A 299 -5.92 -9.25 23.95
C GLU A 299 -7.09 -10.23 23.75
N ARG A 300 -6.85 -11.52 23.91
CA ARG A 300 -7.84 -12.57 23.64
C ARG A 300 -9.09 -12.47 24.50
N MET A 301 -8.90 -12.23 25.81
CA MET A 301 -10.01 -12.24 26.78
C MET A 301 -10.87 -10.99 26.71
N SER A 302 -10.26 -9.82 26.67
CA SER A 302 -10.97 -8.53 26.67
C SER A 302 -11.32 -8.03 25.28
N GLY A 303 -10.64 -8.52 24.25
CA GLY A 303 -10.73 -8.01 22.88
C GLY A 303 -10.18 -6.59 22.71
N ARG A 304 -9.49 -6.04 23.72
CA ARG A 304 -8.86 -4.73 23.68
C ARG A 304 -7.55 -4.77 22.92
N PHE A 305 -7.21 -3.68 22.27
CA PHE A 305 -5.92 -3.49 21.61
C PHE A 305 -4.95 -2.77 22.54
N ASN A 306 -3.91 -3.49 22.96
CA ASN A 306 -2.86 -2.98 23.84
C ASN A 306 -1.66 -2.56 22.99
N ASN A 307 -1.12 -1.36 23.23
CA ASN A 307 0.10 -0.92 22.59
C ASN A 307 1.26 -1.80 23.03
N ARG A 308 2.04 -2.32 22.06
CA ARG A 308 3.20 -3.17 22.30
C ARG A 308 4.51 -2.48 21.95
N GLY A 309 4.43 -1.31 21.31
CA GLY A 309 5.61 -0.54 20.96
C GLY A 309 5.51 0.05 19.56
N PHE A 310 6.66 0.34 19.00
CA PHE A 310 6.80 0.84 17.65
C PHE A 310 8.08 0.31 16.98
N LEU A 311 8.06 0.27 15.65
CA LEU A 311 9.22 -0.05 14.82
C LEU A 311 9.82 1.26 14.33
N GLN A 312 11.10 1.40 14.51
CA GLN A 312 11.89 2.52 14.03
C GLN A 312 12.88 2.05 12.98
N GLY A 313 12.93 2.73 11.85
CA GLY A 313 13.87 2.36 10.78
C GLY A 313 13.70 3.21 9.54
N HIS A 314 12.50 3.74 9.26
CA HIS A 314 12.32 4.73 8.21
C HIS A 314 12.75 6.12 8.68
N HIS A 315 13.34 6.88 7.75
CA HIS A 315 13.81 8.25 8.02
C HIS A 315 12.72 9.31 7.76
N PHE A 316 11.76 8.98 6.90
CA PHE A 316 10.65 9.85 6.50
C PHE A 316 9.33 9.11 6.65
N ALA A 317 8.24 9.78 6.26
CA ALA A 317 6.89 9.26 6.40
C ALA A 317 6.71 7.83 5.88
N VAL A 318 6.08 6.98 6.69
CA VAL A 318 5.59 5.67 6.23
C VAL A 318 4.29 5.92 5.47
N LEU A 319 4.25 5.57 4.17
CA LEU A 319 3.14 5.86 3.27
C LEU A 319 2.21 4.69 3.04
N CYS A 320 2.73 3.47 3.09
CA CYS A 320 1.96 2.26 2.86
C CYS A 320 2.48 1.10 3.73
N LEU A 321 1.56 0.23 4.12
CA LEU A 321 1.80 -0.98 4.89
C LEU A 321 1.04 -2.15 4.28
N GLU A 322 1.64 -3.32 4.30
CA GLU A 322 1.00 -4.59 3.96
C GLU A 322 1.44 -5.67 4.95
N ALA A 323 0.52 -6.50 5.39
CA ALA A 323 0.81 -7.58 6.34
C ALA A 323 0.44 -8.93 5.71
N VAL A 324 1.40 -9.85 5.73
CA VAL A 324 1.22 -11.22 5.22
C VAL A 324 1.75 -12.18 6.27
N THR A 325 0.87 -12.94 6.90
CA THR A 325 1.20 -13.84 8.02
C THR A 325 1.97 -13.12 9.14
N GLU A 326 3.19 -13.51 9.45
CA GLU A 326 4.07 -12.87 10.45
C GLU A 326 4.95 -11.73 9.87
N LEU A 327 4.81 -11.47 8.57
CA LEU A 327 5.59 -10.44 7.90
C LEU A 327 4.80 -9.14 7.79
N LEU A 328 5.51 -8.04 7.99
CA LEU A 328 5.01 -6.70 7.72
C LEU A 328 5.93 -6.04 6.69
N LEU A 329 5.33 -5.46 5.68
CA LEU A 329 6.01 -4.66 4.68
C LEU A 329 5.66 -3.20 4.87
N SER A 330 6.65 -2.33 4.77
CA SER A 330 6.46 -0.88 4.86
C SER A 330 7.16 -0.17 3.71
N GLY A 331 6.45 0.75 3.08
CA GLY A 331 7.00 1.66 2.07
C GLY A 331 6.96 3.10 2.57
N SER A 332 8.01 3.85 2.27
CA SER A 332 8.22 5.17 2.84
C SER A 332 8.57 6.23 1.80
N GLU A 333 8.42 7.47 2.22
CA GLU A 333 8.92 8.64 1.52
C GLU A 333 10.46 8.64 1.40
N ASP A 334 11.17 7.88 2.26
CA ASP A 334 12.61 7.68 2.18
C ASP A 334 13.05 6.76 1.02
N THR A 335 12.15 6.45 0.10
CA THR A 335 12.33 5.64 -1.11
C THR A 335 12.57 4.14 -0.85
N THR A 336 12.59 3.72 0.41
CA THR A 336 12.88 2.32 0.78
C THR A 336 11.60 1.53 1.06
N ILE A 337 11.72 0.21 0.85
CA ILE A 337 10.78 -0.79 1.34
C ILE A 337 11.50 -1.59 2.42
N LYS A 338 10.87 -1.76 3.57
CA LYS A 338 11.39 -2.60 4.65
C LYS A 338 10.45 -3.76 4.90
N ILE A 339 11.05 -4.94 5.11
CA ILE A 339 10.33 -6.16 5.46
C ILE A 339 10.72 -6.53 6.88
N TRP A 340 9.72 -6.60 7.73
CA TRP A 340 9.84 -6.91 9.15
C TRP A 340 9.25 -8.29 9.40
N ARG A 341 9.88 -9.07 10.25
CA ARG A 341 9.38 -10.36 10.73
C ARG A 341 9.05 -10.26 12.20
N ARG A 342 7.87 -10.73 12.57
CA ARG A 342 7.47 -10.95 13.95
C ARG A 342 7.81 -12.40 14.33
N ASP A 343 8.57 -12.58 15.41
CA ASP A 343 8.88 -13.89 15.97
C ASP A 343 7.74 -14.41 16.87
N GLU A 344 7.91 -15.62 17.40
CA GLU A 344 6.95 -16.27 18.31
C GLU A 344 6.79 -15.50 19.63
N ASN A 345 7.79 -14.76 20.07
CA ASN A 345 7.76 -13.92 21.27
C ASN A 345 7.21 -12.52 20.99
N HIS A 346 6.69 -12.29 19.77
CA HIS A 346 6.13 -11.01 19.31
C HIS A 346 7.14 -9.88 19.13
N PHE A 347 8.45 -10.18 19.14
CA PHE A 347 9.49 -9.22 18.74
C PHE A 347 9.53 -9.08 17.22
N HIS A 348 9.90 -7.89 16.77
CA HIS A 348 10.01 -7.59 15.37
C HIS A 348 11.46 -7.28 14.99
N SER A 349 11.92 -7.88 13.91
CA SER A 349 13.22 -7.60 13.32
C SER A 349 13.08 -7.18 11.87
N CYS A 350 13.92 -6.24 11.42
CA CYS A 350 13.98 -5.87 10.01
C CYS A 350 14.85 -6.89 9.27
N LEU A 351 14.22 -7.67 8.38
CA LEU A 351 14.92 -8.72 7.62
C LEU A 351 15.59 -8.16 6.36
N VAL A 352 14.88 -7.29 5.64
CA VAL A 352 15.30 -6.83 4.32
C VAL A 352 15.00 -5.36 4.17
N VAL A 353 15.93 -4.63 3.58
CA VAL A 353 15.76 -3.25 3.12
C VAL A 353 15.97 -3.23 1.59
N ILE A 354 14.96 -2.83 0.85
CA ILE A 354 15.02 -2.66 -0.60
C ILE A 354 15.08 -1.15 -0.89
N ASP A 355 16.22 -0.69 -1.39
CA ASP A 355 16.55 0.73 -1.65
C ASP A 355 16.68 1.03 -3.15
N ARG A 356 15.81 0.47 -3.97
CA ARG A 356 15.91 0.51 -5.44
C ARG A 356 14.92 1.43 -6.14
N HIS A 357 14.04 2.10 -5.41
CA HIS A 357 13.20 3.17 -5.92
C HIS A 357 13.94 4.52 -5.85
N GLN A 358 13.63 5.42 -6.79
CA GLN A 358 14.20 6.78 -6.84
C GLN A 358 13.22 7.84 -6.30
N GLY A 359 12.06 7.44 -5.86
CA GLY A 359 11.03 8.30 -5.31
C GLY A 359 10.24 7.60 -4.19
N PRO A 360 9.38 8.33 -3.47
CA PRO A 360 8.54 7.80 -2.41
C PRO A 360 7.77 6.54 -2.81
N VAL A 361 7.82 5.49 -1.98
CA VAL A 361 7.04 4.26 -2.18
C VAL A 361 5.63 4.49 -1.66
N ARG A 362 4.65 4.56 -2.56
CA ARG A 362 3.27 4.96 -2.25
C ARG A 362 2.32 3.81 -2.01
N CYS A 363 2.54 2.68 -2.69
CA CYS A 363 1.66 1.52 -2.57
C CYS A 363 2.48 0.24 -2.53
N LEU A 364 2.01 -0.69 -1.73
CA LEU A 364 2.52 -2.05 -1.63
C LEU A 364 1.37 -3.04 -1.78
N ALA A 365 1.68 -4.18 -2.36
CA ALA A 365 0.88 -5.39 -2.27
C ALA A 365 1.84 -6.58 -2.18
N ALA A 366 1.42 -7.67 -1.58
CA ALA A 366 2.25 -8.85 -1.45
C ALA A 366 1.44 -10.14 -1.60
N ALA A 367 2.09 -11.18 -2.09
CA ALA A 367 1.54 -12.52 -2.19
C ALA A 367 2.60 -13.55 -1.83
N LEU A 368 2.18 -14.65 -1.20
CA LEU A 368 3.05 -15.80 -0.97
C LEU A 368 2.99 -16.73 -2.18
N GLU A 369 4.15 -17.14 -2.65
CA GLU A 369 4.32 -18.11 -3.72
C GLU A 369 5.02 -19.35 -3.16
N MET A 370 4.43 -20.51 -3.38
CA MET A 370 5.05 -21.77 -3.02
C MET A 370 5.67 -22.40 -4.28
N GLU A 371 6.99 -22.50 -4.31
CA GLU A 371 7.71 -23.20 -5.37
C GLU A 371 8.46 -24.39 -4.75
N SER A 372 7.97 -25.58 -5.01
CA SER A 372 8.49 -26.84 -4.42
C SER A 372 8.46 -26.82 -2.88
N ILE A 373 9.61 -26.68 -2.23
CA ILE A 373 9.77 -26.69 -0.76
C ILE A 373 10.08 -25.28 -0.24
N VAL A 374 10.34 -24.31 -1.12
CA VAL A 374 10.75 -22.96 -0.75
C VAL A 374 9.55 -22.01 -0.83
N MET A 375 9.31 -21.30 0.26
CA MET A 375 8.32 -20.24 0.29
C MET A 375 8.98 -18.92 -0.11
N TRP A 376 8.37 -18.26 -1.09
CA TRP A 376 8.80 -16.96 -1.59
C TRP A 376 7.73 -15.91 -1.28
N LEU A 377 8.16 -14.70 -1.00
CA LEU A 377 7.29 -13.55 -0.98
C LEU A 377 7.46 -12.76 -2.28
N LEU A 378 6.37 -12.61 -3.01
CA LEU A 378 6.28 -11.64 -4.10
C LEU A 378 5.81 -10.31 -3.53
N VAL A 379 6.60 -9.27 -3.74
CA VAL A 379 6.29 -7.89 -3.33
C VAL A 379 6.11 -7.03 -4.55
N TYR A 380 5.01 -6.32 -4.60
CA TYR A 380 4.67 -5.36 -5.65
C TYR A 380 4.72 -3.96 -5.06
N SER A 381 5.53 -3.10 -5.64
CA SER A 381 5.72 -1.74 -5.15
C SER A 381 5.49 -0.71 -6.23
N ILE A 382 4.79 0.36 -5.87
CA ILE A 382 4.59 1.54 -6.71
C ILE A 382 5.23 2.74 -6.04
N SER A 383 6.00 3.48 -6.83
CA SER A 383 6.69 4.67 -6.38
C SER A 383 6.34 5.90 -7.23
N SER A 384 6.59 7.08 -6.65
CA SER A 384 6.51 8.36 -7.34
C SER A 384 7.59 8.52 -8.43
N ASP A 385 8.54 7.58 -8.53
CA ASP A 385 9.46 7.46 -9.68
C ASP A 385 8.77 6.91 -10.93
N GLN A 386 7.43 6.81 -10.92
CA GLN A 386 6.59 6.29 -11.98
C GLN A 386 6.84 4.82 -12.33
N THR A 387 7.41 4.05 -11.41
CA THR A 387 7.66 2.62 -11.63
C THR A 387 6.75 1.74 -10.80
N LEU A 388 6.35 0.61 -11.40
CA LEU A 388 5.88 -0.59 -10.73
C LEU A 388 7.03 -1.60 -10.76
N LYS A 389 7.45 -2.07 -9.59
CA LYS A 389 8.48 -3.10 -9.47
C LYS A 389 7.93 -4.33 -8.77
N VAL A 390 8.40 -5.49 -9.22
CA VAL A 390 8.08 -6.79 -8.63
C VAL A 390 9.35 -7.39 -8.07
N TRP A 391 9.29 -7.76 -6.82
CA TRP A 391 10.40 -8.33 -6.07
C TRP A 391 10.05 -9.73 -5.63
N ARG A 392 10.98 -10.64 -5.75
CA ARG A 392 10.93 -11.99 -5.17
C ARG A 392 11.88 -12.03 -4.00
N VAL A 393 11.38 -12.32 -2.81
CA VAL A 393 12.15 -12.32 -1.56
C VAL A 393 12.16 -13.72 -0.98
N LYS A 394 13.36 -14.23 -0.68
CA LYS A 394 13.55 -15.55 -0.07
C LYS A 394 13.50 -15.44 1.44
N PHE A 395 12.76 -16.34 2.07
CA PHE A 395 12.78 -16.47 3.52
C PHE A 395 13.54 -17.73 3.93
N PRO A 396 14.42 -17.61 4.94
CA PRO A 396 14.93 -18.78 5.62
C PRO A 396 13.76 -19.42 6.41
N THR A 397 13.37 -20.62 6.04
CA THR A 397 12.51 -21.46 6.88
C THR A 397 13.31 -21.99 8.06
N GLU A 398 12.71 -22.11 9.24
CA GLU A 398 13.41 -22.56 10.48
C GLU A 398 14.12 -23.90 10.34
N LYS A 399 13.67 -24.78 9.43
CA LYS A 399 14.39 -26.03 9.10
C LYS A 399 15.76 -25.79 8.47
N ASN A 400 16.00 -24.70 7.78
CA ASN A 400 17.28 -24.39 7.17
C ASN A 400 18.28 -23.73 8.14
N LEU A 401 17.84 -23.28 9.32
CA LEU A 401 18.73 -22.73 10.35
C LEU A 401 19.45 -23.85 11.12
N GLN A 402 18.84 -25.03 11.27
CA GLN A 402 19.49 -26.18 11.93
C GLN A 402 20.55 -26.86 11.05
N ASP A 403 20.39 -26.80 9.72
CA ASP A 403 21.39 -27.32 8.78
C ASP A 403 22.53 -26.34 8.50
N SER A 404 22.39 -25.05 8.82
CA SER A 404 23.42 -24.03 8.60
C SER A 404 24.40 -23.90 9.77
N GLU A 405 24.07 -24.35 10.98
CA GLU A 405 25.01 -24.37 12.12
C GLU A 405 26.20 -25.33 11.91
N VAL A 406 26.14 -26.23 10.92
CA VAL A 406 27.24 -27.14 10.55
C VAL A 406 28.22 -26.51 9.55
N ASN A 407 27.89 -25.37 8.92
CA ASN A 407 28.69 -24.71 7.88
C ASN A 407 29.18 -23.30 8.24
N GLU A 408 29.10 -22.87 9.50
CA GLU A 408 29.43 -21.53 9.97
C GLU A 408 30.91 -21.24 10.18
N GLN A 409 31.81 -21.86 9.44
CA GLN A 409 33.22 -21.42 9.44
C GLN A 409 33.61 -20.48 8.28
N LEU A 410 32.69 -20.01 7.46
CA LEU A 410 33.01 -19.19 6.26
C LEU A 410 32.11 -18.00 5.95
N THR A 411 31.44 -17.39 6.93
CA THR A 411 30.78 -16.09 6.68
C THR A 411 31.02 -15.14 7.83
N GLU A 412 32.18 -14.49 7.84
CA GLU A 412 32.41 -13.28 8.62
C GLU A 412 31.53 -12.13 8.10
N ASN A 413 30.78 -11.53 9.04
CA ASN A 413 30.25 -10.16 9.02
C ASN A 413 29.16 -9.81 7.99
N ILE A 414 27.95 -10.34 8.18
CA ILE A 414 26.75 -9.60 7.83
C ILE A 414 26.15 -9.03 9.13
N GLU A 415 26.53 -7.80 9.48
CA GLU A 415 25.83 -7.04 10.52
C GLU A 415 24.40 -6.75 10.04
N PHE A 416 23.46 -7.60 10.46
CA PHE A 416 22.04 -7.22 10.42
C PHE A 416 21.86 -6.06 11.38
N LYS A 417 21.65 -4.85 10.87
CA LYS A 417 21.20 -3.72 11.68
C LYS A 417 19.79 -4.06 12.18
N ILE A 418 19.71 -4.70 13.35
CA ILE A 418 18.48 -4.92 14.07
C ILE A 418 17.93 -3.55 14.44
N SER A 419 16.78 -3.17 13.85
CA SER A 419 16.10 -1.96 14.30
C SER A 419 15.54 -2.22 15.70
N PRO A 420 15.86 -1.40 16.70
CA PRO A 420 15.40 -1.65 18.04
C PRO A 420 13.86 -1.52 18.13
N VAL A 421 13.21 -2.56 18.59
CA VAL A 421 11.81 -2.48 19.03
C VAL A 421 11.83 -1.90 20.45
N LEU A 422 11.25 -0.73 20.61
CA LEU A 422 11.23 -0.06 21.90
C LEU A 422 10.00 -0.50 22.71
N SER A 423 10.23 -0.80 23.98
CA SER A 423 9.18 -1.25 24.90
C SER A 423 8.20 -0.11 25.28
N PRO A 424 6.95 -0.42 25.65
CA PRO A 424 5.98 0.58 26.11
C PRO A 424 6.49 1.47 27.24
N SER A 425 7.29 0.94 28.16
CA SER A 425 7.87 1.71 29.27
C SER A 425 8.85 2.81 28.84
N TRP A 426 9.54 2.63 27.72
CA TRP A 426 10.38 3.66 27.13
C TRP A 426 9.56 4.76 26.45
N VAL A 427 8.46 4.35 25.84
CA VAL A 427 7.48 5.26 25.21
C VAL A 427 6.87 6.19 26.25
N GLU A 428 6.44 5.67 27.39
CA GLU A 428 5.90 6.47 28.49
C GLU A 428 6.91 7.50 29.01
N LYS A 429 8.19 7.10 29.18
CA LYS A 429 9.27 8.02 29.57
C LYS A 429 9.47 9.15 28.55
N LYS A 430 9.40 8.86 27.23
CA LYS A 430 9.56 9.88 26.21
C LYS A 430 8.38 10.85 26.15
N LEU A 431 7.16 10.38 26.43
CA LEU A 431 5.97 11.22 26.50
C LEU A 431 5.95 12.13 27.75
N GLN A 432 6.58 11.70 28.87
CA GLN A 432 6.68 12.49 30.10
C GLN A 432 7.82 13.52 30.05
N GLY A 433 8.83 13.34 29.18
CA GLY A 433 9.99 14.21 29.07
C GLY A 433 9.81 15.50 28.24
N ASN A 434 8.67 15.75 27.65
CA ASN A 434 8.39 16.94 26.84
C ASN A 434 7.63 18.05 27.61
N HIS A 435 7.74 18.09 28.92
CA HIS A 435 7.33 19.24 29.76
C HIS A 435 8.59 19.94 30.28
N PHE A 436 9.22 20.72 29.41
CA PHE A 436 10.09 21.85 29.79
C PHE A 436 10.02 22.89 28.67
#